data_4f4ce4e6bdfd342f2c06db94ce654bcf
#
_entry.id   4f4ce4e6bdfd342f2c06db94ce654bcf
#
_cell.length_a   1.000
_cell.length_b   1.000
_cell.length_c   1.000
_cell.angle_alpha   90.00
_cell.angle_beta   90.00
_cell.angle_gamma   90.00
#
_symmetry.space_group_name_H-M   'P 1'
#
loop_
_entity.id
_entity.type
_entity.pdbx_description
1 polymer ?
#
loop_
_entity_poly.entity_id
_entity_poly.type
_entity_poly.pdbx_seq_one_letter_code
_entity_poly.pdbx_strand_id
1 'polypeptide(L)'
;VRTVIGGLSSRLEEIYEFGLGGAAFVDEVASGNEDIWTIGNRALLRARASSVMKQCREVADEVLWIMGSSVLTEDNPTASIWKDIHVGALHGGFSKYTPQEAVGLSIFNENPLNLTKML
;
A
#
# COMPACT_ATOMS: atom_id res chain seq x y z
N VAL A 1 11.30 23.49 5.22
CA VAL A 1 9.93 23.04 5.49
C VAL A 1 9.08 23.06 4.22
N ARG A 2 8.94 24.19 3.51
CA ARG A 2 8.08 24.27 2.30
C ARG A 2 8.45 23.26 1.21
N THR A 3 9.73 23.06 0.95
CA THR A 3 10.23 22.10 -0.05
C THR A 3 9.86 20.67 0.35
N VAL A 4 9.99 20.31 1.61
CA VAL A 4 9.66 18.99 2.11
C VAL A 4 8.15 18.73 2.02
N ILE A 5 7.33 19.69 2.45
CA ILE A 5 5.86 19.59 2.34
C ILE A 5 5.42 19.47 0.89
N GLY A 6 6.01 20.25 -0.03
CA GLY A 6 5.72 20.13 -1.45
C GLY A 6 6.07 18.76 -2.02
N GLY A 7 7.23 18.21 -1.65
CA GLY A 7 7.64 16.86 -2.04
C GLY A 7 6.71 15.77 -1.49
N LEU A 8 6.29 15.88 -0.23
CA LEU A 8 5.34 14.94 0.36
C LEU A 8 3.96 15.01 -0.30
N SER A 9 3.51 16.22 -0.65
CA SER A 9 2.25 16.40 -1.38
C SER A 9 2.27 15.73 -2.75
N SER A 10 3.33 15.94 -3.54
CA SER A 10 3.51 15.27 -4.83
C SER A 10 3.55 13.75 -4.67
N ARG A 11 4.27 13.26 -3.67
CA ARG A 11 4.35 11.82 -3.38
C ARG A 11 2.98 11.23 -3.00
N LEU A 12 2.17 11.95 -2.25
CA LEU A 12 0.81 11.52 -1.92
C LEU A 12 -0.08 11.40 -3.15
N GLU A 13 0.03 12.32 -4.11
CA GLU A 13 -0.68 12.22 -5.38
C GLU A 13 -0.26 10.97 -6.18
N GLU A 14 1.04 10.69 -6.26
CA GLU A 14 1.56 9.48 -6.90
C GLU A 14 1.03 8.20 -6.23
N ILE A 15 1.03 8.15 -4.90
CA ILE A 15 0.49 7.02 -4.13
C ILE A 15 -1.01 6.85 -4.40
N TYR A 16 -1.76 7.94 -4.43
CA TYR A 16 -3.18 7.95 -4.69
C TYR A 16 -3.52 7.42 -6.09
N GLU A 17 -2.87 7.94 -7.12
CA GLU A 17 -3.03 7.47 -8.50
C GLU A 17 -2.65 5.99 -8.65
N PHE A 18 -1.56 5.57 -8.01
CA PHE A 18 -1.15 4.16 -8.02
C PHE A 18 -2.20 3.26 -7.35
N GLY A 19 -2.78 3.70 -6.24
CA GLY A 19 -3.88 3.01 -5.56
C GLY A 19 -5.15 2.93 -6.40
N LEU A 20 -5.55 4.05 -7.03
CA LEU A 20 -6.70 4.10 -7.93
C LEU A 20 -6.55 3.16 -9.12
N GLY A 21 -5.35 2.99 -9.66
CA GLY A 21 -5.09 2.02 -10.72
C GLY A 21 -5.39 0.58 -10.30
N GLY A 22 -5.19 0.25 -9.02
CA GLY A 22 -5.61 -1.05 -8.47
C GLY A 22 -7.13 -1.20 -8.39
N ALA A 23 -7.83 -0.15 -7.94
CA ALA A 23 -9.29 -0.13 -7.89
C ALA A 23 -9.90 -0.23 -9.29
N ALA A 24 -9.37 0.53 -10.25
CA ALA A 24 -9.82 0.49 -11.66
C ALA A 24 -9.66 -0.91 -12.28
N PHE A 25 -8.58 -1.63 -11.95
CA PHE A 25 -8.41 -3.01 -12.37
C PHE A 25 -9.52 -3.93 -11.83
N VAL A 26 -9.88 -3.79 -10.56
CA VAL A 26 -10.98 -4.57 -9.95
C VAL A 26 -12.32 -4.24 -10.60
N ASP A 27 -12.58 -2.96 -10.86
CA ASP A 27 -13.80 -2.51 -11.55
C ASP A 27 -13.88 -3.06 -12.97
N GLU A 28 -12.77 -3.13 -13.70
CA GLU A 28 -12.70 -3.72 -15.04
C GLU A 28 -13.06 -5.21 -15.02
N VAL A 29 -12.51 -5.97 -14.07
CA VAL A 29 -12.90 -7.38 -13.87
C VAL A 29 -14.38 -7.50 -13.55
N ALA A 30 -14.89 -6.70 -12.63
CA ALA A 30 -16.30 -6.72 -12.21
C ALA A 30 -17.26 -6.33 -13.34
N SER A 31 -16.82 -5.54 -14.31
CA SER A 31 -17.63 -5.14 -15.48
C SER A 31 -17.67 -6.18 -16.60
N GLY A 32 -17.01 -7.33 -16.43
CA GLY A 32 -17.10 -8.49 -17.32
C GLY A 32 -15.79 -8.91 -18.01
N ASN A 33 -14.68 -8.21 -17.78
CA ASN A 33 -13.38 -8.60 -18.30
C ASN A 33 -12.68 -9.60 -17.33
N GLU A 34 -13.28 -10.77 -17.15
CA GLU A 34 -12.80 -11.78 -16.20
C GLU A 34 -11.47 -12.43 -16.63
N ASP A 35 -11.13 -12.38 -17.91
CA ASP A 35 -9.90 -12.98 -18.46
C ASP A 35 -8.63 -12.37 -17.85
N ILE A 36 -8.69 -11.13 -17.39
CA ILE A 36 -7.57 -10.46 -16.71
C ILE A 36 -7.41 -10.86 -15.24
N TRP A 37 -8.36 -11.60 -14.65
CA TRP A 37 -8.32 -12.05 -13.25
C TRP A 37 -7.41 -13.28 -13.06
N THR A 38 -6.22 -13.22 -13.61
CA THR A 38 -5.21 -14.28 -13.50
C THR A 38 -4.56 -14.29 -12.12
N ILE A 39 -3.95 -15.41 -11.73
CA ILE A 39 -3.18 -15.51 -10.47
C ILE A 39 -2.05 -14.48 -10.44
N GLY A 40 -1.35 -14.28 -11.56
CA GLY A 40 -0.28 -13.28 -11.67
C GLY A 40 -0.78 -11.85 -11.43
N ASN A 41 -1.90 -11.47 -12.04
CA ASN A 41 -2.49 -10.14 -11.87
C ASN A 41 -3.03 -9.95 -10.44
N ARG A 42 -3.57 -10.99 -9.82
CA ARG A 42 -3.98 -10.96 -8.42
C ARG A 42 -2.79 -10.75 -7.48
N ALA A 43 -1.68 -11.44 -7.73
CA ALA A 43 -0.44 -11.25 -6.97
C ALA A 43 0.08 -9.80 -7.12
N LEU A 44 0.08 -9.25 -8.34
CA LEU A 44 0.45 -7.85 -8.60
C LEU A 44 -0.48 -6.87 -7.90
N LEU A 45 -1.79 -7.09 -7.91
CA LEU A 45 -2.76 -6.24 -7.23
C LEU A 45 -2.51 -6.20 -5.72
N ARG A 46 -2.25 -7.35 -5.13
CA ARG A 46 -1.89 -7.44 -3.70
C ARG A 46 -0.57 -6.74 -3.39
N ALA A 47 0.45 -6.90 -4.23
CA ALA A 47 1.73 -6.22 -4.08
C ALA A 47 1.56 -4.69 -4.21
N ARG A 48 0.68 -4.22 -5.09
CA ARG A 48 0.31 -2.81 -5.22
C ARG A 48 -0.29 -2.28 -3.92
N ALA A 49 -1.27 -2.96 -3.34
CA ALA A 49 -1.88 -2.55 -2.07
C ALA A 49 -0.85 -2.47 -0.94
N SER A 50 0.04 -3.45 -0.83
CA SER A 50 1.14 -3.44 0.14
C SER A 50 2.12 -2.28 -0.10
N SER A 51 2.41 -1.95 -1.36
CA SER A 51 3.27 -0.82 -1.72
C SER A 51 2.63 0.51 -1.34
N VAL A 52 1.33 0.68 -1.58
CA VAL A 52 0.58 1.87 -1.15
C VAL A 52 0.66 2.04 0.36
N MET A 53 0.37 1.00 1.13
CA MET A 53 0.42 1.05 2.61
C MET A 53 1.83 1.36 3.12
N LYS A 54 2.86 0.77 2.54
CA LYS A 54 4.26 1.07 2.88
C LYS A 54 4.57 2.55 2.64
N GLN A 55 4.22 3.08 1.49
CA GLN A 55 4.50 4.47 1.12
C GLN A 55 3.71 5.46 1.98
N CYS A 56 2.45 5.18 2.31
CA CYS A 56 1.67 5.98 3.25
C CYS A 56 2.33 6.04 4.62
N ARG A 57 2.84 4.91 5.10
CA ARG A 57 3.59 4.86 6.37
C ARG A 57 4.84 5.72 6.33
N GLU A 58 5.62 5.63 5.25
CA GLU A 58 6.84 6.44 5.09
C GLU A 58 6.53 7.94 5.06
N VAL A 59 5.45 8.36 4.38
CA VAL A 59 5.00 9.76 4.39
C VAL A 59 4.56 10.19 5.79
N ALA A 60 3.83 9.34 6.52
CA ALA A 60 3.41 9.63 7.89
C ALA A 60 4.61 9.81 8.84
N ASP A 61 5.66 9.01 8.67
CA ASP A 61 6.90 9.14 9.44
C ASP A 61 7.62 10.47 9.13
N GLU A 62 7.71 10.87 7.87
CA GLU A 62 8.30 12.16 7.47
C GLU A 62 7.52 13.36 8.03
N VAL A 63 6.18 13.29 8.00
CA VAL A 63 5.34 14.33 8.62
C VAL A 63 5.63 14.43 10.11
N LEU A 64 5.74 13.31 10.80
CA LEU A 64 6.06 13.30 12.23
C LEU A 64 7.43 13.92 12.53
N TRP A 65 8.45 13.65 11.71
CA TRP A 65 9.76 14.26 11.81
C TRP A 65 9.71 15.78 11.69
N ILE A 66 8.90 16.31 10.78
CA ILE A 66 8.74 17.76 10.59
C ILE A 66 8.02 18.40 11.78
N MET A 67 7.01 17.74 12.31
CA MET A 67 6.20 18.26 13.41
C MET A 67 6.84 18.11 14.79
N GLY A 68 7.76 17.16 14.93
CA GLY A 68 8.43 16.87 16.19
C GLY A 68 7.58 16.08 17.19
N SER A 69 8.21 15.69 18.30
CA SER A 69 7.60 14.80 19.30
C SER A 69 6.42 15.44 20.08
N SER A 70 6.28 16.75 20.05
CA SER A 70 5.19 17.46 20.74
C SER A 70 3.79 17.11 20.24
N VAL A 71 3.68 16.52 19.04
CA VAL A 71 2.41 16.05 18.48
C VAL A 71 2.02 14.64 18.93
N LEU A 72 2.90 13.94 19.62
CA LEU A 72 2.65 12.58 20.14
C LEU A 72 1.91 12.61 21.49
N THR A 73 0.87 13.42 21.58
CA THR A 73 -0.03 13.49 22.73
C THR A 73 -1.36 12.83 22.42
N GLU A 74 -2.04 12.32 23.44
CA GLU A 74 -3.31 11.60 23.27
C GLU A 74 -4.39 12.44 22.57
N ASP A 75 -4.38 13.75 22.77
CA ASP A 75 -5.38 14.67 22.22
C ASP A 75 -5.03 15.19 20.81
N ASN A 76 -3.87 14.81 20.26
CA ASN A 76 -3.45 15.31 18.96
C ASN A 76 -3.89 14.36 17.83
N PRO A 77 -4.69 14.82 16.86
CA PRO A 77 -5.17 13.98 15.76
C PRO A 77 -4.03 13.42 14.89
N THR A 78 -2.89 14.10 14.80
CA THR A 78 -1.73 13.61 14.04
C THR A 78 -1.18 12.33 14.64
N ALA A 79 -1.09 12.23 15.97
CA ALA A 79 -0.63 11.02 16.65
C ALA A 79 -1.57 9.83 16.39
N SER A 80 -2.88 10.07 16.44
CA SER A 80 -3.89 9.04 16.15
C SER A 80 -3.79 8.55 14.70
N ILE A 81 -3.74 9.46 13.73
CA ILE A 81 -3.63 9.12 12.31
C ILE A 81 -2.33 8.34 12.05
N TRP A 82 -1.20 8.80 12.58
CA TRP A 82 0.08 8.10 12.45
C TRP A 82 0.01 6.67 12.99
N LYS A 83 -0.57 6.50 14.19
CA LYS A 83 -0.76 5.18 14.81
C LYS A 83 -1.66 4.27 13.95
N ASP A 84 -2.78 4.79 13.46
CA ASP A 84 -3.73 4.03 12.66
C ASP A 84 -3.10 3.54 11.35
N ILE A 85 -2.32 4.38 10.67
CA ILE A 85 -1.57 4.01 9.47
C ILE A 85 -0.57 2.88 9.78
N HIS A 86 0.16 2.99 10.89
CA HIS A 86 1.15 1.99 11.28
C HIS A 86 0.50 0.65 11.67
N VAL A 87 -0.59 0.68 12.41
CA VAL A 87 -1.34 -0.52 12.78
C VAL A 87 -1.95 -1.18 11.53
N GLY A 88 -2.56 -0.38 10.63
CA GLY A 88 -3.13 -0.87 9.38
C GLY A 88 -2.07 -1.54 8.48
N ALA A 89 -0.87 -0.98 8.43
CA ALA A 89 0.24 -1.53 7.64
C ALA A 89 0.77 -2.88 8.17
N LEU A 90 0.47 -3.24 9.41
CA LEU A 90 0.82 -4.55 9.99
C LEU A 90 -0.20 -5.65 9.66
N HIS A 91 -1.34 -5.30 9.06
CA HIS A 91 -2.34 -6.30 8.67
C HIS A 91 -1.74 -7.31 7.68
N GLY A 92 -2.03 -8.60 7.86
CA GLY A 92 -1.45 -9.69 7.06
C GLY A 92 -1.68 -9.55 5.54
N GLY A 93 -2.76 -8.87 5.12
CA GLY A 93 -3.01 -8.53 3.71
C GLY A 93 -1.98 -7.57 3.10
N PHE A 94 -1.33 -6.76 3.94
CA PHE A 94 -0.34 -5.75 3.53
C PHE A 94 1.08 -6.09 3.98
N SER A 95 1.34 -7.36 4.33
CA SER A 95 2.67 -7.77 4.78
C SER A 95 3.76 -7.40 3.76
N LYS A 96 4.95 -7.06 4.26
CA LYS A 96 6.02 -6.52 3.42
C LYS A 96 6.55 -7.50 2.38
N TYR A 97 6.63 -8.79 2.73
CA TYR A 97 7.37 -9.77 1.93
C TYR A 97 6.47 -10.72 1.15
N THR A 98 5.39 -11.20 1.74
CA THR A 98 4.50 -12.22 1.13
C THR A 98 3.95 -11.80 -0.25
N PRO A 99 3.47 -10.56 -0.45
CA PRO A 99 3.01 -10.15 -1.78
C PRO A 99 4.12 -10.07 -2.81
N GLN A 100 5.32 -9.65 -2.42
CA GLN A 100 6.47 -9.58 -3.32
C GLN A 100 6.93 -10.97 -3.75
N GLU A 101 6.96 -11.92 -2.81
CA GLU A 101 7.28 -13.31 -3.11
C GLU A 101 6.22 -13.97 -4.01
N ALA A 102 4.94 -13.69 -3.79
CA ALA A 102 3.86 -14.15 -4.67
C ALA A 102 4.03 -13.65 -6.11
N VAL A 103 4.45 -12.40 -6.30
CA VAL A 103 4.79 -11.87 -7.63
C VAL A 103 6.02 -12.60 -8.20
N GLY A 104 7.06 -12.80 -7.40
CA GLY A 104 8.26 -13.54 -7.80
C GLY A 104 7.93 -14.96 -8.29
N LEU A 105 7.16 -15.71 -7.52
CA LEU A 105 6.69 -17.05 -7.91
C LEU A 105 5.94 -17.02 -9.25
N SER A 106 5.05 -16.05 -9.43
CA SER A 106 4.32 -15.89 -10.68
C SER A 106 5.23 -15.62 -11.88
N ILE A 107 6.27 -14.81 -11.72
CA ILE A 107 7.27 -14.52 -12.77
C ILE A 107 8.04 -15.78 -13.17
N PHE A 108 8.36 -16.64 -12.20
CA PHE A 108 9.05 -17.91 -12.43
C PHE A 108 8.11 -19.08 -12.81
N ASN A 109 6.85 -18.81 -13.13
CA ASN A 109 5.82 -19.80 -13.44
C ASN A 109 5.55 -20.80 -12.30
N GLU A 110 5.83 -20.41 -11.06
CA GLU A 110 5.44 -21.12 -9.86
C GLU A 110 4.06 -20.65 -9.38
N ASN A 111 3.33 -21.50 -8.64
CA ASN A 111 1.99 -21.15 -8.19
C ASN A 111 2.02 -20.38 -6.87
N PRO A 112 1.70 -19.07 -6.85
CA PRO A 112 1.67 -18.27 -5.63
C PRO A 112 0.69 -18.77 -4.55
N LEU A 113 -0.32 -19.56 -4.93
CA LEU A 113 -1.26 -20.14 -3.97
C LEU A 113 -0.62 -21.20 -3.06
N ASN A 114 0.57 -21.69 -3.40
CA ASN A 114 1.37 -22.54 -2.50
C ASN A 114 1.94 -21.75 -1.32
N LEU A 115 2.16 -20.44 -1.50
CA LEU A 115 2.66 -19.55 -0.45
C LEU A 115 1.51 -18.98 0.39
N THR A 116 0.43 -18.57 -0.26
CA THR A 116 -0.69 -17.88 0.39
C THR A 116 -1.99 -18.09 -0.35
N LYS A 117 -3.07 -18.28 0.40
CA LYS A 117 -4.43 -18.34 -0.16
C LYS A 117 -5.07 -16.95 -0.31
N MET A 118 -4.40 -15.91 0.15
CA MET A 118 -4.89 -14.54 0.16
C MET A 118 -4.38 -13.76 -1.07
N LEU A 119 -4.78 -14.16 -2.25
CA LEU A 119 -4.49 -13.42 -3.49
C LEU A 119 -5.75 -12.76 -4.04
#